data_f99508a6fe57f9f5b2e9bbfc398e2dcd
#
_entry.id   f99508a6fe57f9f5b2e9bbfc398e2dcd
#
_cell.length_a   1.000
_cell.length_b   1.000
_cell.length_c   1.000
_cell.angle_alpha   90.00
_cell.angle_beta   90.00
_cell.angle_gamma   90.00
#
_symmetry.space_group_name_H-M   'P 1'
#
loop_
_entity.id
_entity.type
_entity.pdbx_description
1 polymer ?
#
loop_
_entity_poly.entity_id
_entity_poly.type
_entity_poly.pdbx_seq_one_letter_code
_entity_poly.pdbx_strand_id
1 'polypeptide(L)'
;MRQIRVVLLLMLVAMISLPSFSQDTDGKYLFRDSKVKLTTFYVEINPSTSFSFLNDQMANISELAAGFILNNKFYFSYFMTGSPKINTVAIPEPFSDQWYDWVEAGVELDKVSSDAEFLYVKFKHSGLRFGYMHNTQNTVFWRAGFMFGFTGGLNMTEDQTFLGMFDNLVWETKIITLEPHIGGGVNLLPWWRIHLDLGYRLMSVDKDVLSATDVDSFTFKLGFAFGNFKQK
;
A
#
# COMPACT_ATOMS: atom_id res chain seq x y z
N MET A 1 11.77 4.85 -15.89
CA MET A 1 12.41 6.00 -15.21
C MET A 1 11.86 7.38 -15.62
N ARG A 2 11.54 7.67 -16.91
CA ARG A 2 11.03 8.99 -17.34
C ARG A 2 9.61 9.28 -16.83
N GLN A 3 8.73 8.29 -16.81
CA GLN A 3 7.35 8.44 -16.31
C GLN A 3 7.29 8.66 -14.79
N ILE A 4 8.15 8.02 -14.01
CA ILE A 4 8.23 8.21 -12.56
C ILE A 4 8.59 9.66 -12.21
N ARG A 5 9.50 10.28 -12.96
CA ARG A 5 9.88 11.68 -12.77
C ARG A 5 8.72 12.63 -13.05
N VAL A 6 7.90 12.33 -14.06
CA VAL A 6 6.71 13.14 -14.40
C VAL A 6 5.65 13.02 -13.30
N VAL A 7 5.38 11.81 -12.80
CA VAL A 7 4.42 11.59 -11.71
C VAL A 7 4.87 12.28 -10.43
N LEU A 8 6.15 12.13 -10.06
CA LEU A 8 6.72 12.83 -8.90
C LEU A 8 6.68 14.36 -9.06
N LEU A 9 6.92 14.88 -10.26
CA LEU A 9 6.84 16.32 -10.53
C LEU A 9 5.41 16.83 -10.43
N LEU A 10 4.44 16.11 -10.98
CA LEU A 10 3.02 16.45 -10.89
C LEU A 10 2.52 16.41 -9.44
N MET A 11 2.98 15.44 -8.63
CA MET A 11 2.65 15.39 -7.21
C MET A 11 3.30 16.52 -6.42
N LEU A 12 4.55 16.88 -6.73
CA LEU A 12 5.24 18.01 -6.12
C LEU A 12 4.50 19.32 -6.45
N VAL A 13 4.08 19.51 -7.69
CA VAL A 13 3.29 20.67 -8.13
C VAL A 13 1.91 20.68 -7.44
N ALA A 14 1.24 19.54 -7.30
CA ALA A 14 -0.02 19.43 -6.58
C ALA A 14 0.15 19.76 -5.09
N MET A 15 1.23 19.34 -4.44
CA MET A 15 1.52 19.69 -3.05
C MET A 15 1.83 21.17 -2.85
N ILE A 16 2.50 21.81 -3.81
CA ILE A 16 2.82 23.25 -3.76
C ILE A 16 1.58 24.11 -4.01
N SER A 17 0.62 23.61 -4.81
CA SER A 17 -0.62 24.34 -5.09
C SER A 17 -1.69 24.24 -3.99
N LEU A 18 -1.64 23.22 -3.13
CA LEU A 18 -2.56 23.07 -2.01
C LEU A 18 -2.52 24.21 -0.96
N PRO A 19 -1.37 24.85 -0.64
CA PRO A 19 -1.33 25.97 0.29
C PRO A 19 -2.00 27.24 -0.20
N SER A 20 -2.15 27.41 -1.52
CA SER A 20 -2.67 28.64 -2.10
C SER A 20 -4.16 28.87 -1.83
N PHE A 21 -4.91 27.86 -1.42
CA PHE A 21 -6.31 27.99 -1.03
C PHE A 21 -6.54 28.32 0.45
N SER A 22 -5.49 28.45 1.24
CA SER A 22 -5.56 28.70 2.68
C SER A 22 -5.06 30.10 3.10
N GLN A 23 -5.00 31.04 2.18
CA GLN A 23 -4.70 32.43 2.54
C GLN A 23 -5.95 33.13 3.08
N ASP A 24 -6.34 32.75 4.29
CA ASP A 24 -7.06 33.63 5.16
C ASP A 24 -6.08 34.63 5.75
N THR A 25 -6.35 35.92 5.61
CA THR A 25 -5.44 37.06 5.81
C THR A 25 -4.91 37.24 7.24
N ASP A 26 -5.26 36.36 8.16
CA ASP A 26 -4.84 36.41 9.57
C ASP A 26 -3.62 35.56 9.93
N GLY A 27 -2.85 35.09 8.95
CA GLY A 27 -1.54 34.45 9.19
C GLY A 27 -1.54 33.30 10.17
N LYS A 28 -2.61 32.51 10.21
CA LYS A 28 -2.71 31.31 11.06
C LYS A 28 -1.84 30.20 10.50
N TYR A 29 -0.61 30.12 10.98
CA TYR A 29 0.24 28.96 10.69
C TYR A 29 -0.34 27.71 11.36
N LEU A 30 -0.19 26.58 10.70
CA LEU A 30 -0.71 25.28 11.13
C LEU A 30 -0.31 24.93 12.58
N PHE A 31 0.83 25.45 13.06
CA PHE A 31 1.41 25.19 14.39
C PHE A 31 1.67 26.45 15.22
N ARG A 32 1.21 27.63 14.78
CA ARG A 32 1.63 28.90 15.42
C ARG A 32 1.10 29.07 16.81
N ASP A 33 0.12 28.59 17.34
CA ASP A 33 -0.36 28.76 18.71
C ASP A 33 -1.13 27.53 19.23
N SER A 34 -1.16 26.47 18.46
CA SER A 34 -1.89 25.28 18.83
C SER A 34 -0.92 24.23 19.38
N LYS A 35 -1.07 23.91 20.64
CA LYS A 35 -0.52 22.69 21.21
C LYS A 35 -0.93 21.52 20.30
N VAL A 36 0.03 20.71 19.87
CA VAL A 36 -0.26 19.48 19.14
C VAL A 36 -1.22 18.64 20.00
N LYS A 37 -2.44 18.44 19.52
CA LYS A 37 -3.47 17.72 20.25
C LYS A 37 -3.73 16.40 19.58
N LEU A 38 -3.49 15.34 20.31
CA LEU A 38 -3.95 14.00 19.90
C LEU A 38 -5.47 14.00 19.99
N THR A 39 -6.15 13.75 18.87
CA THR A 39 -7.60 13.84 18.80
C THR A 39 -8.26 12.47 18.85
N THR A 40 -7.69 11.49 18.14
CA THR A 40 -8.33 10.18 17.96
C THR A 40 -7.28 9.11 17.79
N PHE A 41 -7.46 7.97 18.46
CA PHE A 41 -6.87 6.70 18.05
C PHE A 41 -7.87 5.96 17.18
N TYR A 42 -7.38 5.24 16.16
CA TYR A 42 -8.22 4.45 15.27
C TYR A 42 -7.53 3.17 14.82
N VAL A 43 -8.36 2.21 14.45
CA VAL A 43 -7.98 0.99 13.74
C VAL A 43 -8.71 0.98 12.41
N GLU A 44 -8.03 0.64 11.34
CA GLU A 44 -8.55 0.58 9.98
C GLU A 44 -8.37 -0.84 9.44
N ILE A 45 -9.40 -1.38 8.85
CA ILE A 45 -9.44 -2.73 8.29
C ILE A 45 -9.94 -2.64 6.85
N ASN A 46 -9.16 -3.18 5.92
CA ASN A 46 -9.53 -3.33 4.52
C ASN A 46 -9.54 -4.84 4.18
N PRO A 47 -10.64 -5.56 4.41
CA PRO A 47 -10.69 -7.00 4.28
C PRO A 47 -10.82 -7.41 2.82
N SER A 48 -9.70 -7.70 2.14
CA SER A 48 -9.67 -8.14 0.73
C SER A 48 -10.47 -7.25 -0.24
N THR A 49 -10.70 -6.01 0.15
CA THR A 49 -11.43 -4.99 -0.63
C THR A 49 -10.49 -4.00 -1.30
N SER A 50 -9.19 -4.23 -1.18
CA SER A 50 -8.18 -3.47 -1.89
C SER A 50 -7.75 -4.26 -3.12
N PHE A 51 -7.68 -3.56 -4.25
CA PHE A 51 -7.29 -4.14 -5.53
C PHE A 51 -6.02 -3.45 -6.02
N SER A 52 -5.15 -4.25 -6.60
CA SER A 52 -3.92 -3.81 -7.22
C SER A 52 -3.64 -4.74 -8.41
N PHE A 53 -2.60 -4.48 -9.16
CA PHE A 53 -2.12 -5.39 -10.16
C PHE A 53 -0.73 -5.88 -9.77
N LEU A 54 -0.47 -7.14 -10.02
CA LEU A 54 0.82 -7.79 -9.81
C LEU A 54 1.01 -8.75 -10.97
N ASN A 55 2.05 -8.57 -11.76
CA ASN A 55 2.32 -9.33 -12.96
C ASN A 55 1.08 -9.35 -13.90
N ASP A 56 0.51 -8.17 -14.21
CA ASP A 56 -0.70 -7.97 -15.00
C ASP A 56 -1.97 -8.70 -14.48
N GLN A 57 -1.90 -9.32 -13.33
CA GLN A 57 -3.02 -10.00 -12.69
C GLN A 57 -3.61 -9.13 -11.57
N MET A 58 -4.93 -9.10 -11.48
CA MET A 58 -5.60 -8.40 -10.39
C MET A 58 -5.35 -9.12 -9.05
N ALA A 59 -4.68 -8.44 -8.15
CA ALA A 59 -4.41 -8.91 -6.80
C ALA A 59 -5.40 -8.29 -5.81
N ASN A 60 -6.05 -9.14 -5.01
CA ASN A 60 -6.78 -8.67 -3.85
C ASN A 60 -5.80 -8.48 -2.70
N ILE A 61 -5.95 -7.37 -1.97
CA ILE A 61 -5.08 -7.03 -0.86
C ILE A 61 -5.92 -6.83 0.39
N SER A 62 -5.51 -7.45 1.48
CA SER A 62 -6.03 -7.15 2.82
C SER A 62 -5.08 -6.22 3.53
N GLU A 63 -5.61 -5.28 4.28
CA GLU A 63 -4.81 -4.34 5.06
C GLU A 63 -5.41 -4.15 6.44
N LEU A 64 -4.53 -4.10 7.43
CA LEU A 64 -4.82 -3.70 8.79
C LEU A 64 -3.92 -2.52 9.13
N ALA A 65 -4.50 -1.45 9.67
CA ALA A 65 -3.72 -0.32 10.14
C ALA A 65 -4.22 0.15 11.51
N ALA A 66 -3.29 0.65 12.33
CA ALA A 66 -3.60 1.30 13.59
C ALA A 66 -2.83 2.61 13.71
N GLY A 67 -3.49 3.64 14.22
CA GLY A 67 -2.87 4.96 14.24
C GLY A 67 -3.64 6.00 15.03
N PHE A 68 -3.26 7.24 14.81
CA PHE A 68 -3.83 8.38 15.49
C PHE A 68 -4.01 9.59 14.55
N ILE A 69 -4.89 10.50 14.96
CA ILE A 69 -5.15 11.76 14.28
C ILE A 69 -4.72 12.89 15.20
N LEU A 70 -3.95 13.83 14.66
CA LEU A 70 -3.52 15.05 15.32
C LEU A 70 -4.34 16.25 14.81
N ASN A 71 -4.77 17.10 15.72
CA ASN A 71 -5.51 18.34 15.43
C ASN A 71 -6.72 18.16 14.49
N ASN A 72 -7.34 16.99 14.46
CA ASN A 72 -8.39 16.61 13.52
C ASN A 72 -8.00 16.74 12.04
N LYS A 73 -6.72 16.76 11.72
CA LYS A 73 -6.22 17.02 10.36
C LYS A 73 -5.16 16.05 9.88
N PHE A 74 -4.18 15.72 10.72
CA PHE A 74 -3.06 14.88 10.32
C PHE A 74 -3.25 13.50 10.88
N TYR A 75 -3.14 12.48 10.03
CA TYR A 75 -3.16 11.10 10.46
C TYR A 75 -1.81 10.43 10.28
N PHE A 76 -1.50 9.56 11.21
CA PHE A 76 -0.33 8.70 11.23
C PHE A 76 -0.78 7.30 11.62
N SER A 77 -0.32 6.29 10.91
CA SER A 77 -0.60 4.90 11.26
C SER A 77 0.54 3.99 10.84
N TYR A 78 0.65 2.90 11.55
CA TYR A 78 1.38 1.72 11.10
C TYR A 78 0.38 0.82 10.37
N PHE A 79 0.79 0.28 9.23
CA PHE A 79 -0.03 -0.63 8.45
C PHE A 79 0.69 -1.95 8.21
N MET A 80 -0.09 -2.99 8.04
CA MET A 80 0.32 -4.30 7.57
C MET A 80 -0.61 -4.70 6.44
N THR A 81 -0.05 -5.14 5.33
CA THR A 81 -0.82 -5.55 4.16
C THR A 81 -0.28 -6.84 3.59
N GLY A 82 -1.16 -7.60 2.96
CA GLY A 82 -0.82 -8.84 2.30
C GLY A 82 -1.85 -9.24 1.27
N SER A 83 -1.45 -10.02 0.30
CA SER A 83 -2.35 -10.59 -0.69
C SER A 83 -2.90 -11.93 -0.19
N PRO A 84 -4.21 -12.01 0.13
CA PRO A 84 -4.84 -13.29 0.48
C PRO A 84 -5.10 -14.13 -0.77
N LYS A 85 -5.22 -13.51 -1.92
CA LYS A 85 -5.38 -14.17 -3.22
C LYS A 85 -4.02 -14.26 -3.89
N ILE A 86 -3.72 -15.41 -4.42
CA ILE A 86 -2.42 -15.77 -4.92
C ILE A 86 -2.38 -15.54 -6.41
N ASN A 87 -1.48 -14.66 -6.85
CA ASN A 87 -1.15 -14.45 -8.24
C ASN A 87 -0.13 -15.51 -8.67
N THR A 88 -0.11 -15.84 -9.93
CA THR A 88 0.80 -16.85 -10.47
C THR A 88 1.77 -16.24 -11.48
N VAL A 89 2.94 -16.84 -11.57
CA VAL A 89 3.92 -16.57 -12.61
C VAL A 89 4.28 -17.90 -13.26
N ALA A 90 4.30 -17.93 -14.60
CA ALA A 90 4.69 -19.13 -15.31
C ALA A 90 6.19 -19.44 -15.08
N ILE A 91 6.50 -20.70 -14.90
CA ILE A 91 7.90 -21.15 -14.80
C ILE A 91 8.49 -21.06 -16.20
N PRO A 92 9.67 -20.44 -16.39
CA PRO A 92 10.31 -20.38 -17.69
C PRO A 92 10.68 -21.79 -18.19
N GLU A 93 10.69 -21.94 -19.51
CA GLU A 93 11.14 -23.21 -20.12
C GLU A 93 12.55 -23.57 -19.65
N PRO A 94 12.81 -24.82 -19.27
CA PRO A 94 14.12 -25.25 -18.82
C PRO A 94 15.22 -24.91 -19.86
N PHE A 95 16.33 -24.37 -19.37
CA PHE A 95 17.48 -23.96 -20.17
C PHE A 95 17.24 -22.80 -21.14
N SER A 96 16.12 -22.08 -21.03
CA SER A 96 15.92 -20.80 -21.71
C SER A 96 16.76 -19.68 -21.06
N ASP A 97 16.94 -18.56 -21.76
CA ASP A 97 17.65 -17.40 -21.20
C ASP A 97 16.95 -16.94 -19.90
N GLN A 98 15.63 -16.89 -19.88
CA GLN A 98 14.85 -16.52 -18.69
C GLN A 98 15.00 -17.52 -17.54
N TRP A 99 15.21 -18.81 -17.83
CA TRP A 99 15.52 -19.81 -16.82
C TRP A 99 16.85 -19.49 -16.12
N TYR A 100 17.87 -19.15 -16.90
CA TYR A 100 19.17 -18.79 -16.34
C TYR A 100 19.13 -17.48 -15.56
N ASP A 101 18.37 -16.47 -16.03
CA ASP A 101 18.14 -15.22 -15.30
C ASP A 101 17.50 -15.48 -13.92
N TRP A 102 16.52 -16.38 -13.85
CA TRP A 102 15.89 -16.76 -12.60
C TRP A 102 16.85 -17.47 -11.64
N VAL A 103 17.66 -18.40 -12.14
CA VAL A 103 18.67 -19.10 -11.34
C VAL A 103 19.71 -18.10 -10.83
N GLU A 104 20.16 -17.16 -11.66
CA GLU A 104 21.10 -16.11 -11.27
C GLU A 104 20.47 -15.18 -10.20
N ALA A 105 19.21 -14.86 -10.32
CA ALA A 105 18.45 -14.11 -9.32
C ALA A 105 18.16 -14.90 -8.03
N GLY A 106 18.59 -16.16 -7.97
CA GLY A 106 18.50 -17.03 -6.78
C GLY A 106 17.14 -17.69 -6.60
N VAL A 107 16.39 -17.92 -7.67
CA VAL A 107 15.22 -18.80 -7.66
C VAL A 107 15.69 -20.24 -7.59
N GLU A 108 15.26 -20.98 -6.58
CA GLU A 108 15.64 -22.37 -6.31
C GLU A 108 14.74 -23.33 -7.14
N LEU A 109 14.94 -23.32 -8.46
CA LEU A 109 14.13 -24.12 -9.40
C LEU A 109 14.31 -25.63 -9.22
N ASP A 110 15.36 -26.07 -8.57
CA ASP A 110 15.61 -27.45 -8.19
C ASP A 110 14.65 -27.97 -7.10
N LYS A 111 14.01 -27.07 -6.35
CA LYS A 111 12.97 -27.38 -5.37
C LYS A 111 11.59 -27.51 -5.97
N VAL A 112 11.43 -27.13 -7.23
CA VAL A 112 10.13 -27.11 -7.92
C VAL A 112 9.90 -28.49 -8.56
N SER A 113 8.67 -29.01 -8.39
CA SER A 113 8.28 -30.28 -9.01
C SER A 113 8.33 -30.19 -10.54
N SER A 114 8.73 -31.26 -11.17
CA SER A 114 8.87 -31.32 -12.65
C SER A 114 7.57 -31.15 -13.42
N ASP A 115 6.43 -31.28 -12.75
CA ASP A 115 5.07 -31.14 -13.28
C ASP A 115 4.43 -29.76 -12.94
N ALA A 116 5.15 -28.90 -12.24
CA ALA A 116 4.67 -27.55 -11.93
C ALA A 116 4.77 -26.64 -13.17
N GLU A 117 3.67 -26.01 -13.56
CA GLU A 117 3.62 -25.07 -14.69
C GLU A 117 3.78 -23.61 -14.24
N PHE A 118 3.52 -23.31 -12.97
CA PHE A 118 3.57 -21.95 -12.42
C PHE A 118 3.93 -21.95 -10.93
N LEU A 119 4.45 -20.81 -10.47
CA LEU A 119 4.66 -20.51 -9.06
C LEU A 119 3.65 -19.49 -8.57
N TYR A 120 3.29 -19.59 -7.32
CA TYR A 120 2.41 -18.63 -6.64
C TYR A 120 3.23 -17.48 -6.08
N VAL A 121 2.81 -16.25 -6.41
CA VAL A 121 3.45 -15.02 -5.93
C VAL A 121 2.65 -14.44 -4.78
N LYS A 122 3.26 -14.34 -3.61
CA LYS A 122 2.70 -13.75 -2.40
C LYS A 122 3.36 -12.41 -2.13
N PHE A 123 2.52 -11.44 -1.80
CA PHE A 123 2.94 -10.09 -1.44
C PHE A 123 2.58 -9.82 0.03
N LYS A 124 3.55 -9.38 0.80
CA LYS A 124 3.35 -8.98 2.19
C LYS A 124 4.31 -7.86 2.54
N HIS A 125 3.77 -6.74 3.05
CA HIS A 125 4.61 -5.68 3.57
C HIS A 125 3.96 -4.91 4.71
N SER A 126 4.77 -4.15 5.44
CA SER A 126 4.31 -3.25 6.49
C SER A 126 5.14 -1.97 6.53
N GLY A 127 4.59 -0.94 7.14
CA GLY A 127 5.24 0.36 7.15
C GLY A 127 4.42 1.45 7.81
N LEU A 128 4.71 2.69 7.44
CA LEU A 128 4.06 3.87 7.96
C LEU A 128 3.17 4.53 6.91
N ARG A 129 2.03 5.01 7.36
CA ARG A 129 1.12 5.84 6.57
C ARG A 129 0.96 7.17 7.27
N PHE A 130 1.01 8.25 6.51
CA PHE A 130 0.77 9.60 7.01
C PHE A 130 0.12 10.47 5.96
N GLY A 131 -0.62 11.45 6.41
CA GLY A 131 -1.28 12.38 5.50
C GLY A 131 -2.17 13.38 6.19
N TYR A 132 -2.95 14.05 5.38
CA TYR A 132 -3.89 15.08 5.77
C TYR A 132 -5.33 14.62 5.55
N MET A 133 -6.19 14.94 6.49
CA MET A 133 -7.64 14.78 6.40
C MET A 133 -8.33 16.12 6.51
N HIS A 134 -9.33 16.35 5.67
CA HIS A 134 -10.18 17.52 5.72
C HIS A 134 -11.59 17.12 6.11
N ASN A 135 -12.28 18.00 6.85
CA ASN A 135 -13.66 17.78 7.31
C ASN A 135 -13.83 16.50 8.15
N THR A 136 -12.84 16.13 8.94
CA THR A 136 -12.85 14.89 9.72
C THR A 136 -14.04 14.73 10.66
N GLN A 137 -14.70 15.84 11.01
CA GLN A 137 -15.84 15.90 11.92
C GLN A 137 -17.19 15.98 11.19
N ASN A 138 -17.18 16.21 9.88
CA ASN A 138 -18.39 16.29 9.06
C ASN A 138 -18.84 14.89 8.63
N THR A 139 -20.05 14.75 8.11
CA THR A 139 -20.55 13.49 7.56
C THR A 139 -19.64 12.97 6.45
N VAL A 140 -19.14 13.85 5.61
CA VAL A 140 -18.21 13.52 4.51
C VAL A 140 -16.86 14.16 4.80
N PHE A 141 -15.81 13.39 4.62
CA PHE A 141 -14.42 13.83 4.72
C PHE A 141 -13.61 13.40 3.49
N TRP A 142 -12.49 14.04 3.24
CA TRP A 142 -11.50 13.58 2.28
C TRP A 142 -10.12 13.50 2.94
N ARG A 143 -9.25 12.68 2.34
CA ARG A 143 -7.88 12.50 2.80
C ARG A 143 -6.91 12.39 1.63
N ALA A 144 -5.68 12.81 1.86
CA ALA A 144 -4.57 12.61 0.96
C ALA A 144 -3.31 12.30 1.77
N GLY A 145 -2.44 11.46 1.25
CA GLY A 145 -1.24 11.07 1.98
C GLY A 145 -0.36 10.09 1.24
N PHE A 146 0.55 9.51 2.01
CA PHE A 146 1.54 8.55 1.54
C PHE A 146 1.58 7.34 2.46
N MET A 147 1.79 6.19 1.86
CA MET A 147 2.20 4.97 2.54
C MET A 147 3.63 4.67 2.15
N PHE A 148 4.46 4.37 3.13
CA PHE A 148 5.84 3.96 2.97
C PHE A 148 6.03 2.60 3.63
N GLY A 149 6.18 1.54 2.81
CA GLY A 149 6.44 0.18 3.25
C GLY A 149 7.94 -0.12 3.17
N PHE A 150 8.49 -0.60 4.27
CA PHE A 150 9.93 -0.86 4.41
C PHE A 150 10.23 -2.24 4.99
N THR A 151 9.22 -3.01 5.34
CA THR A 151 9.36 -4.37 5.89
C THR A 151 8.45 -5.32 5.14
N GLY A 152 8.98 -6.42 4.64
CA GLY A 152 8.26 -7.45 3.91
C GLY A 152 8.90 -7.76 2.56
N GLY A 153 8.23 -8.56 1.76
CA GLY A 153 8.76 -9.06 0.51
C GLY A 153 7.71 -9.60 -0.45
N LEU A 154 8.19 -9.99 -1.59
CA LEU A 154 7.56 -10.87 -2.54
C LEU A 154 8.15 -12.25 -2.35
N ASN A 155 7.30 -13.26 -2.25
CA ASN A 155 7.68 -14.64 -2.08
C ASN A 155 7.07 -15.47 -3.21
N MET A 156 7.84 -16.41 -3.74
CA MET A 156 7.34 -17.41 -4.68
C MET A 156 7.32 -18.77 -4.00
N THR A 157 6.22 -19.49 -4.15
CA THR A 157 6.00 -20.81 -3.56
C THR A 157 5.36 -21.72 -4.61
N GLU A 158 5.66 -23.00 -4.54
CA GLU A 158 5.00 -24.00 -5.37
C GLU A 158 3.59 -24.31 -4.87
N ASP A 159 3.42 -24.36 -3.56
CA ASP A 159 2.17 -24.78 -2.92
C ASP A 159 1.30 -23.60 -2.50
N GLN A 160 -0.02 -23.81 -2.61
CA GLN A 160 -1.04 -22.90 -2.12
C GLN A 160 -1.53 -23.32 -0.74
N THR A 161 -0.83 -22.98 0.34
CA THR A 161 -1.34 -23.21 1.69
C THR A 161 -1.98 -21.95 2.28
N PHE A 162 -3.12 -22.13 2.97
CA PHE A 162 -3.93 -21.02 3.50
C PHE A 162 -3.18 -20.17 4.53
N LEU A 163 -2.26 -20.73 5.29
CA LEU A 163 -1.53 -20.05 6.36
C LEU A 163 -0.07 -19.73 6.03
N GLY A 164 0.45 -20.18 4.92
CA GLY A 164 1.85 -19.93 4.51
C GLY A 164 2.92 -20.50 5.44
N MET A 165 2.54 -21.34 6.41
CA MET A 165 3.48 -21.90 7.40
C MET A 165 4.26 -23.10 6.88
N PHE A 166 3.82 -23.70 5.78
CA PHE A 166 4.39 -24.93 5.19
C PHE A 166 4.64 -24.81 3.70
N ASP A 167 4.65 -23.59 3.18
CA ASP A 167 4.88 -23.37 1.77
C ASP A 167 6.34 -23.68 1.43
N ASN A 168 6.57 -24.46 0.36
CA ASN A 168 7.90 -24.61 -0.22
C ASN A 168 8.31 -23.27 -0.82
N LEU A 169 9.11 -22.50 -0.07
CA LEU A 169 9.64 -21.24 -0.49
C LEU A 169 10.71 -21.48 -1.55
N VAL A 170 10.46 -21.01 -2.77
CA VAL A 170 11.35 -21.14 -3.93
C VAL A 170 12.17 -19.87 -4.10
N TRP A 171 11.60 -18.72 -3.73
CA TRP A 171 12.28 -17.43 -3.86
C TRP A 171 11.66 -16.38 -2.92
N GLU A 172 12.52 -15.49 -2.44
CA GLU A 172 12.12 -14.34 -1.64
C GLU A 172 12.96 -13.12 -2.00
N THR A 173 12.29 -11.97 -2.15
CA THR A 173 12.97 -10.69 -2.29
C THR A 173 12.36 -9.64 -1.39
N LYS A 174 13.21 -8.78 -0.84
CA LYS A 174 12.77 -7.62 -0.07
C LYS A 174 12.18 -6.56 -0.98
N ILE A 175 11.20 -5.84 -0.46
CA ILE A 175 10.56 -4.74 -1.18
C ILE A 175 10.55 -3.48 -0.33
N ILE A 176 10.65 -2.35 -1.02
CA ILE A 176 10.34 -1.03 -0.48
C ILE A 176 9.20 -0.47 -1.33
N THR A 177 8.17 0.05 -0.69
CA THR A 177 7.01 0.61 -1.39
C THR A 177 6.77 2.04 -1.02
N LEU A 178 6.37 2.84 -2.00
CA LEU A 178 5.85 4.19 -1.82
C LEU A 178 4.50 4.27 -2.54
N GLU A 179 3.46 4.62 -1.81
CA GLU A 179 2.11 4.70 -2.36
C GLU A 179 1.47 6.03 -1.96
N PRO A 180 1.56 7.07 -2.80
CA PRO A 180 0.71 8.23 -2.69
C PRO A 180 -0.75 7.83 -2.93
N HIS A 181 -1.65 8.41 -2.14
CA HIS A 181 -3.08 8.14 -2.24
C HIS A 181 -3.93 9.37 -1.93
N ILE A 182 -5.09 9.40 -2.53
CA ILE A 182 -6.17 10.35 -2.25
C ILE A 182 -7.46 9.57 -2.06
N GLY A 183 -8.30 10.01 -1.17
CA GLY A 183 -9.55 9.34 -0.92
C GLY A 183 -10.54 10.20 -0.16
N GLY A 184 -11.67 9.59 0.13
CA GLY A 184 -12.72 10.20 0.91
C GLY A 184 -13.58 9.16 1.59
N GLY A 185 -14.43 9.62 2.48
CA GLY A 185 -15.29 8.70 3.21
C GLY A 185 -16.44 9.38 3.91
N VAL A 186 -17.20 8.56 4.58
CA VAL A 186 -18.40 8.94 5.32
C VAL A 186 -18.27 8.50 6.77
N ASN A 187 -18.54 9.43 7.69
CA ASN A 187 -18.72 9.15 9.10
C ASN A 187 -20.12 8.59 9.31
N LEU A 188 -20.27 7.28 9.39
CA LEU A 188 -21.56 6.63 9.61
C LEU A 188 -22.03 6.77 11.05
N LEU A 189 -21.10 6.59 11.99
CA LEU A 189 -21.33 6.72 13.43
C LEU A 189 -20.16 7.48 14.06
N PRO A 190 -20.29 8.01 15.27
CA PRO A 190 -19.18 8.69 15.96
C PRO A 190 -17.92 7.85 16.18
N TRP A 191 -18.03 6.56 15.98
CA TRP A 191 -16.95 5.59 16.17
C TRP A 191 -16.66 4.74 14.91
N TRP A 192 -17.41 4.94 13.79
CA TRP A 192 -17.28 4.12 12.57
C TRP A 192 -17.30 4.96 11.30
N ARG A 193 -16.34 4.71 10.43
CA ARG A 193 -16.16 5.34 9.12
C ARG A 193 -16.04 4.30 8.03
N ILE A 194 -16.54 4.64 6.85
CA ILE A 194 -16.22 3.95 5.60
C ILE A 194 -15.45 4.93 4.73
N HIS A 195 -14.43 4.46 4.04
CA HIS A 195 -13.64 5.29 3.13
C HIS A 195 -13.22 4.50 1.89
N LEU A 196 -12.94 5.26 0.85
CA LEU A 196 -12.44 4.81 -0.42
C LEU A 196 -11.17 5.59 -0.74
N ASP A 197 -10.10 4.89 -1.09
CA ASP A 197 -8.85 5.50 -1.52
C ASP A 197 -8.44 5.00 -2.91
N LEU A 198 -7.89 5.92 -3.66
CA LEU A 198 -7.20 5.67 -4.91
C LEU A 198 -5.73 6.02 -4.72
N GLY A 199 -4.86 5.15 -5.13
CA GLY A 199 -3.42 5.35 -5.01
C GLY A 199 -2.67 4.81 -6.21
N TYR A 200 -1.38 5.07 -6.21
CA TYR A 200 -0.45 4.46 -7.14
C TYR A 200 0.74 3.93 -6.37
N ARG A 201 0.94 2.62 -6.39
CA ARG A 201 2.05 1.97 -5.71
C ARG A 201 3.26 1.93 -6.61
N LEU A 202 4.36 2.44 -6.08
CA LEU A 202 5.70 2.27 -6.60
C LEU A 202 6.40 1.23 -5.73
N MET A 203 7.00 0.23 -6.34
CA MET A 203 7.68 -0.84 -5.63
C MET A 203 9.11 -1.00 -6.15
N SER A 204 10.07 -1.05 -5.24
CA SER A 204 11.44 -1.39 -5.55
C SER A 204 11.69 -2.83 -5.15
N VAL A 205 12.18 -3.64 -6.07
CA VAL A 205 12.55 -5.05 -5.87
C VAL A 205 14.07 -5.21 -6.01
N ASP A 206 14.66 -6.02 -5.15
CA ASP A 206 16.12 -6.23 -5.11
C ASP A 206 16.62 -7.15 -6.22
N LYS A 207 15.74 -7.95 -6.85
CA LYS A 207 16.12 -8.98 -7.81
C LYS A 207 15.22 -8.94 -9.05
N ASP A 208 15.81 -9.20 -10.19
CA ASP A 208 15.20 -9.02 -11.51
C ASP A 208 14.30 -10.18 -11.99
N VAL A 209 13.74 -10.97 -11.08
CA VAL A 209 12.76 -12.02 -11.42
C VAL A 209 11.40 -11.40 -11.81
N LEU A 210 11.03 -10.33 -11.11
CA LEU A 210 9.88 -9.51 -11.44
C LEU A 210 10.37 -8.08 -11.60
N SER A 211 10.11 -7.47 -12.75
CA SER A 211 10.52 -6.09 -13.00
C SER A 211 9.67 -5.09 -12.22
N ALA A 212 10.17 -3.89 -11.99
CA ALA A 212 9.41 -2.83 -11.34
C ALA A 212 8.10 -2.51 -12.08
N THR A 213 8.05 -2.69 -13.40
CA THR A 213 6.84 -2.49 -14.21
C THR A 213 5.76 -3.53 -13.94
N ASP A 214 6.13 -4.73 -13.49
CA ASP A 214 5.19 -5.81 -13.19
C ASP A 214 4.54 -5.64 -11.81
N VAL A 215 5.13 -4.81 -10.95
CA VAL A 215 4.70 -4.62 -9.55
C VAL A 215 4.17 -3.22 -9.25
N ASP A 216 4.56 -2.20 -10.04
CA ASP A 216 4.00 -0.85 -9.93
C ASP A 216 2.56 -0.83 -10.45
N SER A 217 1.63 -0.33 -9.64
CA SER A 217 0.22 -0.38 -10.04
C SER A 217 -0.67 0.64 -9.37
N PHE A 218 -1.79 0.91 -10.01
CA PHE A 218 -2.91 1.58 -9.35
C PHE A 218 -3.47 0.72 -8.23
N THR A 219 -3.86 1.37 -7.15
CA THR A 219 -4.50 0.75 -6.00
C THR A 219 -5.86 1.38 -5.77
N PHE A 220 -6.82 0.54 -5.46
CA PHE A 220 -8.16 0.92 -5.08
C PHE A 220 -8.47 0.23 -3.75
N LYS A 221 -8.85 0.99 -2.73
CA LYS A 221 -9.05 0.46 -1.38
C LYS A 221 -10.38 0.93 -0.80
N LEU A 222 -11.23 -0.01 -0.45
CA LEU A 222 -12.41 0.24 0.37
C LEU A 222 -12.13 -0.23 1.80
N GLY A 223 -12.24 0.66 2.76
CA GLY A 223 -11.89 0.36 4.14
C GLY A 223 -12.89 0.85 5.17
N PHE A 224 -12.75 0.25 6.35
CA PHE A 224 -13.54 0.54 7.54
C PHE A 224 -12.60 1.03 8.63
N ALA A 225 -12.90 2.18 9.22
CA ALA A 225 -12.12 2.70 10.34
C ALA A 225 -12.98 2.81 11.60
N PHE A 226 -12.42 2.34 12.70
CA PHE A 226 -13.04 2.33 14.03
C PHE A 226 -12.20 3.18 14.97
N GLY A 227 -12.82 4.13 15.66
CA GLY A 227 -12.14 5.04 16.56
C GLY A 227 -13.12 5.99 17.24
N ASN A 228 -12.62 6.92 18.04
CA ASN A 228 -13.47 7.95 18.65
C ASN A 228 -13.40 9.24 17.81
N PHE A 229 -14.27 9.35 16.82
CA PHE A 229 -14.34 10.48 15.89
C PHE A 229 -15.30 11.60 16.34
N LYS A 230 -15.80 11.53 17.59
CA LYS A 230 -16.70 12.54 18.14
C LYS A 230 -16.05 13.92 18.16
N GLN A 231 -16.84 14.91 17.81
CA GLN A 231 -16.56 16.30 18.18
C GLN A 231 -16.63 16.46 19.69
N LYS A 232 -15.64 17.12 20.26
CA LYS A 232 -15.77 17.80 21.55
C LYS A 232 -15.98 19.28 21.32
#